data_d5b773d6f54c45f6867a98997e378e59
#
_entry.id   d5b773d6f54c45f6867a98997e378e59
#
_cell.length_a   1.000
_cell.length_b   1.000
_cell.length_c   1.000
_cell.angle_alpha   90.00
_cell.angle_beta   90.00
_cell.angle_gamma   90.00
#
_symmetry.space_group_name_H-M   'P 1'
#
loop_
_entity.id
_entity.type
_entity.pdbx_description
1 polymer ?
#
loop_
_entity_poly.entity_id
_entity_poly.type
_entity_poly.pdbx_seq_one_letter_code
_entity_poly.pdbx_strand_id
1 'polypeptide(L)'
;MPIDLDMLRQKHIELSTGLTGENSDFLNKFFQVKEGTNLIRVLPAKDDDHLFYAETKIHRVPTGEGRDKNIHCRKMHGEGCPICDAYFALWNEPYKNEDLARKIKPRARYYLNIVDRATDEVKILSIGVILFKKMIAAMLDEDFGDITDLET
;
A
#
# COMPACT_ATOMS: atom_id res chain seq x y z
N MET A 1 37.96 25.30 8.42
CA MET A 1 36.86 25.68 7.53
C MET A 1 35.65 26.02 8.36
N PRO A 2 35.03 27.17 8.16
CA PRO A 2 33.79 27.46 8.86
C PRO A 2 32.68 26.54 8.37
N ILE A 3 31.89 26.03 9.31
CA ILE A 3 30.72 25.21 9.01
C ILE A 3 29.66 26.12 8.42
N ASP A 4 29.06 25.71 7.30
CA ASP A 4 27.91 26.40 6.71
C ASP A 4 26.67 26.13 7.56
N LEU A 5 26.36 27.10 8.42
CA LEU A 5 25.23 27.02 9.34
C LEU A 5 23.87 27.02 8.62
N ASP A 6 23.79 27.61 7.44
CA ASP A 6 22.53 27.65 6.68
C ASP A 6 22.22 26.28 6.07
N MET A 7 23.25 25.58 5.60
CA MET A 7 23.12 24.19 5.15
C MET A 7 22.70 23.25 6.30
N LEU A 8 23.28 23.45 7.50
CA LEU A 8 22.87 22.68 8.68
C LEU A 8 21.43 22.99 9.13
N ARG A 9 21.00 24.23 9.04
CA ARG A 9 19.62 24.61 9.35
C ARG A 9 18.63 23.97 8.40
N GLN A 10 18.92 23.99 7.09
CA GLN A 10 18.10 23.31 6.10
C GLN A 10 18.00 21.82 6.39
N LYS A 11 19.13 21.18 6.68
CA LYS A 11 19.15 19.75 7.03
C LYS A 11 18.38 19.44 8.31
N HIS A 12 18.46 20.31 9.30
CA HIS A 12 17.68 20.18 10.53
C HIS A 12 16.17 20.28 10.27
N ILE A 13 15.76 21.21 9.40
CA ILE A 13 14.35 21.34 8.99
C ILE A 13 13.88 20.10 8.27
N GLU A 14 14.63 19.60 7.29
CA GLU A 14 14.34 18.36 6.59
C GLU A 14 14.14 17.18 7.54
N LEU A 15 15.05 16.99 8.48
CA LEU A 15 15.01 15.91 9.46
C LEU A 15 13.85 16.05 10.47
N SER A 16 13.54 17.27 10.88
CA SER A 16 12.48 17.54 11.85
C SER A 16 11.08 17.45 11.25
N THR A 17 10.93 17.75 9.96
CA THR A 17 9.64 17.64 9.25
C THR A 17 9.38 16.22 8.72
N GLY A 18 10.38 15.33 8.72
CA GLY A 18 10.26 14.00 8.16
C GLY A 18 10.02 13.99 6.64
N LEU A 19 10.08 15.15 6.02
CA LEU A 19 9.93 15.37 4.59
C LEU A 19 11.32 15.44 3.95
N THR A 20 11.97 14.30 3.79
CA THR A 20 13.02 14.23 2.79
C THR A 20 12.34 14.29 1.42
N GLY A 21 12.89 15.04 0.48
CA GLY A 21 12.34 15.15 -0.88
C GLY A 21 12.07 13.79 -1.52
N GLU A 22 12.86 12.78 -1.20
CA GLU A 22 12.68 11.39 -1.62
C GLU A 22 11.35 10.78 -1.15
N ASN A 23 10.91 11.05 0.10
CA ASN A 23 9.62 10.56 0.59
C ASN A 23 8.44 11.25 -0.10
N SER A 24 8.57 12.52 -0.39
CA SER A 24 7.55 13.27 -1.14
C SER A 24 7.39 12.73 -2.55
N ASP A 25 8.49 12.51 -3.27
CA ASP A 25 8.48 11.95 -4.62
C ASP A 25 7.94 10.52 -4.65
N PHE A 26 8.28 9.72 -3.65
CA PHE A 26 7.74 8.37 -3.50
C PHE A 26 6.22 8.39 -3.30
N LEU A 27 5.71 9.23 -2.40
CA LEU A 27 4.28 9.36 -2.13
C LEU A 27 3.50 9.89 -3.34
N ASN A 28 4.09 10.74 -4.16
CA ASN A 28 3.48 11.27 -5.38
C ASN A 28 3.30 10.18 -6.46
N LYS A 29 3.99 9.06 -6.37
CA LYS A 29 3.80 7.91 -7.28
C LYS A 29 2.51 7.16 -7.01
N PHE A 30 1.91 7.33 -5.83
CA PHE A 30 0.66 6.68 -5.48
C PHE A 30 -0.54 7.52 -5.91
N PHE A 31 -1.53 6.84 -6.47
CA PHE A 31 -2.81 7.46 -6.80
C PHE A 31 -3.58 7.81 -5.51
N GLN A 32 -4.01 9.05 -5.41
CA GLN A 32 -4.86 9.51 -4.31
C GLN A 32 -6.32 9.49 -4.77
N VAL A 33 -7.11 8.60 -4.17
CA VAL A 33 -8.56 8.55 -4.43
C VAL A 33 -9.21 9.83 -3.90
N LYS A 34 -9.93 10.51 -4.78
CA LYS A 34 -10.68 11.73 -4.45
C LYS A 34 -12.15 11.41 -4.26
N GLU A 35 -12.85 12.28 -3.56
CA GLU A 35 -14.29 12.21 -3.47
C GLU A 35 -14.93 12.34 -4.87
N GLY A 36 -15.97 11.55 -5.12
CA GLY A 36 -16.66 11.50 -6.39
C GLY A 36 -16.13 10.42 -7.33
N THR A 37 -16.18 10.69 -8.63
CA THR A 37 -15.76 9.74 -9.66
C THR A 37 -14.29 9.89 -9.99
N ASN A 38 -13.56 8.78 -9.92
CA ASN A 38 -12.15 8.70 -10.29
C ASN A 38 -12.04 7.83 -11.55
N LEU A 39 -11.56 8.42 -12.65
CA LEU A 39 -11.34 7.72 -13.90
C LEU A 39 -9.88 7.29 -14.01
N ILE A 40 -9.67 5.99 -14.07
CA ILE A 40 -8.35 5.38 -14.17
C ILE A 40 -8.32 4.34 -15.31
N ARG A 41 -7.13 4.10 -15.82
CA ARG A 41 -6.86 2.99 -16.73
C ARG A 41 -5.90 2.01 -16.06
N VAL A 42 -6.31 0.75 -15.94
CA VAL A 42 -5.43 -0.30 -15.41
C VAL A 42 -4.47 -0.72 -16.53
N LEU A 43 -3.19 -0.74 -16.22
CA LEU A 43 -2.17 -1.16 -17.16
C LEU A 43 -1.99 -2.68 -17.16
N PRO A 44 -1.67 -3.29 -18.30
CA PRO A 44 -1.39 -4.72 -18.38
C PRO A 44 -0.09 -5.07 -17.65
N ALA A 45 0.16 -6.37 -17.50
CA ALA A 45 1.44 -6.88 -17.03
C ALA A 45 2.59 -6.46 -17.99
N LYS A 46 3.78 -6.36 -17.42
CA LYS A 46 5.00 -6.03 -18.18
C LYS A 46 5.28 -7.05 -19.28
N ASP A 47 5.04 -8.32 -18.99
CA ASP A 47 5.26 -9.46 -19.86
C ASP A 47 4.37 -10.64 -19.44
N ASP A 48 4.44 -11.75 -20.17
CA ASP A 48 3.61 -12.93 -19.92
C ASP A 48 3.96 -13.68 -18.62
N ASP A 49 5.14 -13.43 -18.05
CA ASP A 49 5.60 -14.06 -16.81
C ASP A 49 5.15 -13.30 -15.55
N HIS A 50 4.59 -12.09 -15.70
CA HIS A 50 4.16 -11.23 -14.62
C HIS A 50 2.65 -11.05 -14.59
N LEU A 51 2.11 -10.83 -13.40
CA LEU A 51 0.72 -10.44 -13.21
C LEU A 51 0.57 -8.91 -13.30
N PHE A 52 -0.62 -8.44 -13.66
CA PHE A 52 -0.90 -7.00 -13.72
C PHE A 52 -1.01 -6.34 -12.32
N TYR A 53 -0.90 -7.13 -11.26
CA TYR A 53 -0.96 -6.69 -9.88
C TYR A 53 0.12 -7.35 -9.03
N ALA A 54 0.45 -6.72 -7.91
CA ALA A 54 1.27 -7.29 -6.86
C ALA A 54 0.43 -7.44 -5.58
N GLU A 55 0.51 -8.61 -4.95
CA GLU A 55 -0.15 -8.89 -3.67
C GLU A 55 0.84 -8.82 -2.52
N THR A 56 0.43 -8.19 -1.43
CA THR A 56 1.15 -8.23 -0.17
C THR A 56 0.18 -8.30 1.00
N LYS A 57 0.70 -8.58 2.18
CA LYS A 57 -0.06 -8.47 3.43
C LYS A 57 0.60 -7.45 4.33
N ILE A 58 -0.22 -6.64 4.97
CA ILE A 58 0.22 -5.64 5.93
C ILE A 58 -0.46 -5.86 7.27
N HIS A 59 0.28 -5.55 8.32
CA HIS A 59 -0.23 -5.43 9.68
C HIS A 59 -0.39 -3.96 10.03
N ARG A 60 -1.51 -3.61 10.63
CA ARG A 60 -1.71 -2.29 11.22
C ARG A 60 -1.42 -2.37 12.70
N VAL A 61 -0.32 -1.80 13.12
CA VAL A 61 0.15 -1.88 14.51
C VAL A 61 -0.08 -0.55 15.22
N PRO A 62 -0.84 -0.53 16.33
CA PRO A 62 -1.00 0.68 17.13
C PRO A 62 0.33 1.07 17.78
N THR A 63 0.71 2.34 17.69
CA THR A 63 1.97 2.85 18.23
C THR A 63 1.80 3.56 19.58
N GLY A 64 0.56 3.85 19.98
CA GLY A 64 0.28 4.68 21.14
C GLY A 64 0.48 6.20 20.93
N GLU A 65 0.99 6.61 19.78
CA GLU A 65 1.25 8.01 19.41
C GLU A 65 0.19 8.62 18.48
N GLY A 66 -1.01 8.05 18.45
CA GLY A 66 -2.15 8.56 17.70
C GLY A 66 -2.27 8.09 16.25
N ARG A 67 -1.24 7.50 15.66
CA ARG A 67 -1.28 6.90 14.32
C ARG A 67 -0.84 5.45 14.35
N ASP A 68 -1.64 4.59 13.74
CA ASP A 68 -1.26 3.21 13.50
C ASP A 68 -0.16 3.14 12.42
N LYS A 69 0.77 2.22 12.60
CA LYS A 69 1.84 1.98 11.64
C LYS A 69 1.53 0.77 10.78
N ASN A 70 1.64 0.91 9.47
CA ASN A 70 1.53 -0.20 8.54
C ASN A 70 2.89 -0.88 8.38
N ILE A 71 2.92 -2.18 8.65
CA ILE A 71 4.13 -3.00 8.57
C ILE A 71 3.85 -4.18 7.65
N HIS A 72 4.74 -4.41 6.68
CA HIS A 72 4.64 -5.56 5.79
C HIS A 72 4.83 -6.87 6.54
N CYS A 73 3.97 -7.85 6.26
CA CYS A 73 4.06 -9.19 6.82
C CYS A 73 5.27 -9.92 6.21
N ARG A 74 6.19 -10.36 7.05
CA ARG A 74 7.41 -11.05 6.61
C ARG A 74 7.13 -12.45 6.05
N LYS A 75 6.00 -13.06 6.38
CA LYS A 75 5.60 -14.36 5.82
C LYS A 75 5.44 -14.33 4.30
N MET A 76 5.14 -13.16 3.72
CA MET A 76 5.08 -13.00 2.26
C MET A 76 6.42 -13.25 1.57
N HIS A 77 7.51 -13.15 2.31
CA HIS A 77 8.87 -13.42 1.84
C HIS A 77 9.43 -14.75 2.32
N GLY A 78 8.59 -15.63 2.86
CA GLY A 78 9.00 -16.92 3.41
C GLY A 78 9.71 -16.85 4.76
N GLU A 79 9.67 -15.72 5.43
CA GLU A 79 10.29 -15.49 6.73
C GLU A 79 9.27 -15.56 7.87
N GLY A 80 9.75 -15.80 9.10
CA GLY A 80 8.91 -15.69 10.29
C GLY A 80 8.46 -14.24 10.52
N CYS A 81 7.19 -14.05 10.91
CA CYS A 81 6.64 -12.73 11.21
C CYS A 81 6.29 -12.64 12.70
N PRO A 82 7.01 -11.80 13.48
CA PRO A 82 6.72 -11.62 14.90
C PRO A 82 5.30 -11.08 15.18
N ILE A 83 4.76 -10.29 14.26
CA ILE A 83 3.41 -9.72 14.39
C ILE A 83 2.34 -10.80 14.17
N CYS A 84 2.55 -11.71 13.23
CA CYS A 84 1.68 -12.88 13.07
C CYS A 84 1.71 -13.77 14.32
N ASP A 85 2.88 -13.98 14.91
CA ASP A 85 3.01 -14.77 16.14
C ASP A 85 2.27 -14.10 17.30
N ALA A 86 2.39 -12.78 17.45
CA ALA A 86 1.62 -12.01 18.41
C ALA A 86 0.10 -12.09 18.14
N TYR A 87 -0.32 -12.02 16.88
CA TYR A 87 -1.72 -12.15 16.47
C TYR A 87 -2.31 -13.49 16.94
N PHE A 88 -1.62 -14.60 16.71
CA PHE A 88 -2.07 -15.91 17.15
C PHE A 88 -2.08 -16.04 18.67
N ALA A 89 -1.07 -15.50 19.36
CA ALA A 89 -1.00 -15.54 20.82
C ALA A 89 -2.15 -14.76 21.49
N LEU A 90 -2.61 -13.68 20.88
CA LEU A 90 -3.68 -12.83 21.43
C LEU A 90 -5.08 -13.46 21.39
N TRP A 91 -5.25 -14.57 20.69
CA TRP A 91 -6.50 -15.34 20.68
C TRP A 91 -6.59 -16.32 21.85
N ASN A 92 -5.49 -16.61 22.54
CA ASN A 92 -5.38 -17.63 23.57
C ASN A 92 -4.87 -17.07 24.89
N GLU A 93 -5.31 -17.68 26.01
CA GLU A 93 -4.72 -17.42 27.31
C GLU A 93 -3.24 -17.84 27.37
N PRO A 94 -2.35 -17.16 28.15
CA PRO A 94 -2.68 -16.06 29.09
C PRO A 94 -2.73 -14.65 28.48
N TYR A 95 -2.43 -14.49 27.19
CA TYR A 95 -2.29 -13.18 26.53
C TYR A 95 -3.54 -12.72 25.79
N LYS A 96 -4.68 -13.40 26.00
CA LYS A 96 -5.92 -13.14 25.27
C LYS A 96 -6.31 -11.66 25.26
N ASN A 97 -6.35 -11.09 24.04
CA ASN A 97 -6.86 -9.76 23.77
C ASN A 97 -7.39 -9.72 22.33
N GLU A 98 -8.67 -10.04 22.18
CA GLU A 98 -9.30 -10.16 20.86
C GLU A 98 -9.36 -8.84 20.09
N ASP A 99 -9.55 -7.72 20.79
CA ASP A 99 -9.59 -6.40 20.13
C ASP A 99 -8.25 -6.03 19.49
N LEU A 100 -7.16 -6.27 20.20
CA LEU A 100 -5.83 -6.05 19.66
C LEU A 100 -5.52 -7.05 18.54
N ALA A 101 -5.92 -8.30 18.67
CA ALA A 101 -5.76 -9.31 17.63
C ALA A 101 -6.43 -8.88 16.33
N ARG A 102 -7.65 -8.37 16.39
CA ARG A 102 -8.38 -7.87 15.20
C ARG A 102 -7.68 -6.66 14.57
N LYS A 103 -7.06 -5.79 15.38
CA LYS A 103 -6.31 -4.63 14.87
C LYS A 103 -5.06 -5.03 14.10
N ILE A 104 -4.27 -5.97 14.63
CA ILE A 104 -3.00 -6.39 14.02
C ILE A 104 -3.13 -7.53 13.01
N LYS A 105 -4.32 -8.03 12.77
CA LYS A 105 -4.59 -9.07 11.77
C LYS A 105 -3.93 -8.72 10.44
N PRO A 106 -3.22 -9.66 9.79
CA PRO A 106 -2.67 -9.41 8.47
C PRO A 106 -3.79 -9.19 7.45
N ARG A 107 -3.67 -8.12 6.67
CA ARG A 107 -4.65 -7.73 5.64
C ARG A 107 -4.00 -7.70 4.29
N ALA A 108 -4.61 -8.35 3.31
CA ALA A 108 -4.13 -8.31 1.93
C ALA A 108 -4.28 -6.91 1.33
N ARG A 109 -3.24 -6.47 0.64
CA ARG A 109 -3.23 -5.26 -0.19
C ARG A 109 -2.76 -5.62 -1.59
N TYR A 110 -3.36 -4.98 -2.56
CA TYR A 110 -3.07 -5.18 -3.97
C TYR A 110 -2.60 -3.87 -4.59
N TYR A 111 -1.53 -3.93 -5.36
CA TYR A 111 -0.94 -2.78 -6.03
C TYR A 111 -1.02 -2.98 -7.53
N LEU A 112 -1.53 -1.97 -8.22
CA LEU A 112 -1.67 -1.98 -9.67
C LEU A 112 -1.04 -0.73 -10.27
N ASN A 113 -0.44 -0.88 -11.43
CA ASN A 113 -0.05 0.27 -12.24
C ASN A 113 -1.28 0.78 -13.01
N ILE A 114 -1.55 2.05 -12.89
CA ILE A 114 -2.67 2.72 -13.54
C ILE A 114 -2.22 4.00 -14.23
N VAL A 115 -3.03 4.47 -15.17
CA VAL A 115 -2.95 5.84 -15.67
C VAL A 115 -4.09 6.63 -15.04
N ASP A 116 -3.75 7.72 -14.38
CA ASP A 116 -4.74 8.69 -13.91
C ASP A 116 -5.23 9.51 -15.10
N ARG A 117 -6.51 9.32 -15.46
CA ARG A 117 -7.08 9.98 -16.63
C ARG A 117 -7.23 11.50 -16.49
N ALA A 118 -7.17 12.02 -15.28
CA ALA A 118 -7.21 13.46 -15.04
C ALA A 118 -5.88 14.16 -15.36
N THR A 119 -4.75 13.47 -15.18
CA THR A 119 -3.39 14.04 -15.35
C THR A 119 -2.58 13.34 -16.43
N ASP A 120 -3.08 12.20 -16.95
CA ASP A 120 -2.35 11.29 -17.86
C ASP A 120 -1.01 10.77 -17.31
N GLU A 121 -0.89 10.73 -15.99
CA GLU A 121 0.29 10.22 -15.31
C GLU A 121 0.13 8.75 -14.90
N VAL A 122 1.21 7.99 -14.99
CA VAL A 122 1.28 6.62 -14.46
C VAL A 122 1.47 6.69 -12.95
N LYS A 123 0.58 6.01 -12.22
CA LYS A 123 0.61 5.96 -10.75
C LYS A 123 0.36 4.54 -10.25
N ILE A 124 0.64 4.32 -8.98
CA ILE A 124 0.38 3.05 -8.30
C ILE A 124 -0.93 3.17 -7.53
N LEU A 125 -1.88 2.30 -7.84
CA LEU A 125 -3.13 2.17 -7.09
C LEU A 125 -2.98 1.09 -6.03
N SER A 126 -3.23 1.45 -4.78
CA SER A 126 -3.27 0.51 -3.66
C SER A 126 -4.72 0.27 -3.24
N ILE A 127 -5.16 -0.97 -3.31
CA ILE A 127 -6.55 -1.36 -2.98
C ILE A 127 -6.59 -2.54 -2.02
N GLY A 128 -7.69 -2.65 -1.28
CA GLY A 128 -7.98 -3.78 -0.41
C GLY A 128 -8.65 -4.94 -1.15
N VAL A 129 -8.83 -6.05 -0.43
CA VAL A 129 -9.38 -7.30 -0.99
C VAL A 129 -10.80 -7.16 -1.53
N ILE A 130 -11.64 -6.32 -0.93
CA ILE A 130 -13.04 -6.16 -1.36
C ILE A 130 -13.11 -5.55 -2.75
N LEU A 131 -12.40 -4.45 -2.97
CA LEU A 131 -12.36 -3.80 -4.27
C LEU A 131 -11.66 -4.67 -5.31
N PHE A 132 -10.58 -5.33 -4.93
CA PHE A 132 -9.87 -6.24 -5.83
C PHE A 132 -10.77 -7.41 -6.29
N LYS A 133 -11.53 -8.02 -5.40
CA LYS A 133 -12.51 -9.05 -5.76
C LYS A 133 -13.54 -8.55 -6.76
N LYS A 134 -14.04 -7.33 -6.57
CA LYS A 134 -15.00 -6.72 -7.52
C LYS A 134 -14.39 -6.51 -8.89
N MET A 135 -13.13 -6.07 -8.94
CA MET A 135 -12.40 -5.91 -10.20
C MET A 135 -12.22 -7.24 -10.93
N ILE A 136 -11.79 -8.28 -10.24
CA ILE A 136 -11.62 -9.62 -10.83
C ILE A 136 -12.96 -10.17 -11.30
N ALA A 137 -14.02 -10.00 -10.53
CA ALA A 137 -15.37 -10.43 -10.94
C ALA A 137 -15.83 -9.72 -12.23
N ALA A 138 -15.56 -8.43 -12.36
CA ALA A 138 -15.85 -7.68 -13.59
C ALA A 138 -15.03 -8.18 -14.78
N MET A 139 -13.74 -8.49 -14.59
CA MET A 139 -12.90 -9.04 -15.65
C MET A 139 -13.34 -10.42 -16.15
N LEU A 140 -13.93 -11.22 -15.26
CA LEU A 140 -14.45 -12.54 -15.58
C LEU A 140 -15.87 -12.50 -16.21
N ASP A 141 -16.50 -11.35 -16.17
CA ASP A 141 -17.80 -11.12 -16.79
C ASP A 141 -17.62 -10.89 -18.30
N GLU A 142 -18.36 -11.64 -19.12
CA GLU A 142 -18.27 -11.57 -20.59
C GLU A 142 -18.65 -10.19 -21.15
N ASP A 143 -19.50 -9.44 -20.41
CA ASP A 143 -19.92 -8.10 -20.82
C ASP A 143 -18.85 -7.03 -20.61
N PHE A 144 -17.96 -7.21 -19.64
CA PHE A 144 -16.91 -6.24 -19.32
C PHE A 144 -15.55 -6.62 -19.89
N GLY A 145 -15.21 -7.91 -19.87
CA GLY A 145 -13.97 -8.43 -20.39
C GLY A 145 -12.71 -7.96 -19.67
N ASP A 146 -11.57 -8.04 -20.34
CA ASP A 146 -10.27 -7.71 -19.77
C ASP A 146 -10.05 -6.19 -19.68
N ILE A 147 -10.08 -5.66 -18.44
CA ILE A 147 -9.87 -4.24 -18.16
C ILE A 147 -8.41 -3.78 -18.40
N THR A 148 -7.49 -4.71 -18.62
CA THR A 148 -6.09 -4.41 -18.94
C THR A 148 -5.81 -4.35 -20.44
N ASP A 149 -6.79 -4.73 -21.26
CA ASP A 149 -6.66 -4.70 -22.72
C ASP A 149 -6.50 -3.26 -23.20
N LEU A 150 -5.47 -3.03 -24.00
CA LEU A 150 -5.14 -1.71 -24.55
C LEU A 150 -6.02 -1.30 -25.73
N GLU A 151 -6.74 -2.25 -26.33
CA GLU A 151 -7.58 -2.03 -27.52
C GLU A 151 -9.04 -1.74 -27.20
N THR A 152 -9.46 -1.83 -25.93
CA THR A 152 -10.83 -1.55 -25.48
C THR A 152 -10.98 -0.20 -24.79
#